data_0cdd70dbfa0753a3c7c8206188cef66f
#
_entry.id   0cdd70dbfa0753a3c7c8206188cef66f
#
_cell.length_a   1.000
_cell.length_b   1.000
_cell.length_c   1.000
_cell.angle_alpha   90.00
_cell.angle_beta   90.00
_cell.angle_gamma   90.00
#
_symmetry.space_group_name_H-M   'P 1'
#
loop_
_entity.id
_entity.type
_entity.pdbx_description
1 polymer ?
#
loop_
_entity_poly.entity_id
_entity_poly.type
_entity_poly.pdbx_seq_one_letter_code
_entity_poly.pdbx_strand_id
1 'polypeptide(L)'
;MIYKGLLIQQGIESIPAGLSMKFDVIVVGAGTAGCLAAKTTAEAGLKVCLVERKNQKDIGEKVCGDALGEHHLKTVGLKTPKDGELEKKIEGVKIYSPDLETVFTVEHEDFSGYLLNRRLFGQWLLRMALDAGAVLLDSTQCLEPIFEKNFVTGVLAKNVKTGEKIQLRGKVVVDASGFLAVVRRKLPREMGIENEISNEDVEACYREIRQLKQETGGTEYCEIYLNQKVTPGGYTWIFYKGGAKVNAGLGVCMRGNFPNPKNQFYKHILTKPLFDGSLLLNGGAWYDPTRRPLDNMVGNGVLITGDAACLVNPIHGGGIGPSMLSGHLAGKTIVEALENDDVSQESLWPYNIKYMESYGTKQAGLDVFRLLLLTCSDEDLNYGMKYELLTEEDVLKAGLGEEFHLNITETAKRVFKGLRRIRFLNQLRVTVNLMNKVKAHYKDYPRTPKGFEKWRMETEALFREARSKLIE
;
A
#
# COMPACT_ATOMS: atom_id res chain seq x y z
N MET A 1 16.67 -25.38 18.71
CA MET A 1 17.13 -26.42 17.77
C MET A 1 16.96 -26.02 16.30
N ILE A 2 15.91 -25.32 15.90
CA ILE A 2 15.64 -24.88 14.51
C ILE A 2 16.68 -23.87 14.01
N TYR A 3 17.13 -22.92 14.86
CA TYR A 3 18.22 -21.98 14.54
C TYR A 3 19.56 -22.67 14.23
N LYS A 4 19.89 -23.75 14.93
CA LYS A 4 21.12 -24.52 14.65
C LYS A 4 21.12 -25.16 13.27
N GLY A 5 19.96 -25.68 12.78
CA GLY A 5 19.88 -26.35 11.49
C GLY A 5 20.09 -25.42 10.29
N LEU A 6 19.50 -24.19 10.33
CA LEU A 6 19.64 -23.21 9.24
C LEU A 6 21.05 -22.60 9.19
N LEU A 7 21.65 -22.38 10.35
CA LEU A 7 23.00 -21.80 10.48
C LEU A 7 24.11 -22.79 10.11
N ILE A 8 23.91 -24.08 10.41
CA ILE A 8 24.85 -25.16 10.04
C ILE A 8 24.92 -25.33 8.51
N GLN A 9 23.80 -25.16 7.77
CA GLN A 9 23.82 -25.17 6.31
C GLN A 9 24.61 -24.01 5.69
N GLN A 10 24.86 -22.94 6.45
CA GLN A 10 25.61 -21.76 6.01
C GLN A 10 26.96 -21.59 6.76
N GLY A 11 27.46 -22.62 7.46
CA GLY A 11 28.78 -22.61 8.10
C GLY A 11 28.83 -21.87 9.44
N ILE A 12 27.68 -21.59 10.08
CA ILE A 12 27.63 -20.92 11.39
C ILE A 12 27.31 -21.96 12.47
N GLU A 13 28.34 -22.46 13.15
CA GLU A 13 28.24 -23.65 14.04
C GLU A 13 27.53 -23.46 15.39
N SER A 14 27.33 -22.27 15.90
CA SER A 14 26.48 -21.96 17.09
C SER A 14 26.36 -20.47 17.35
N ILE A 15 25.23 -20.01 17.93
CA ILE A 15 25.08 -18.65 18.47
C ILE A 15 25.12 -18.77 19.99
N PRO A 16 26.17 -18.29 20.68
CA PRO A 16 26.16 -18.11 22.12
C PRO A 16 25.22 -16.96 22.50
N ALA A 17 24.60 -17.03 23.69
CA ALA A 17 23.81 -15.92 24.23
C ALA A 17 24.64 -14.64 24.25
N GLY A 18 24.17 -13.58 23.57
CA GLY A 18 24.87 -12.30 23.46
C GLY A 18 25.59 -12.06 22.12
N LEU A 19 25.53 -12.96 21.15
CA LEU A 19 26.17 -12.75 19.84
C LEU A 19 25.40 -11.76 18.95
N SER A 20 26.12 -10.83 18.35
CA SER A 20 25.67 -9.91 17.32
C SER A 20 25.93 -10.54 15.95
N MET A 21 24.88 -10.85 15.18
CA MET A 21 25.02 -11.21 13.77
C MET A 21 25.17 -9.96 12.91
N LYS A 22 26.14 -9.97 11.99
CA LYS A 22 26.43 -8.83 11.11
C LYS A 22 25.98 -9.12 9.68
N PHE A 23 25.22 -8.18 9.14
CA PHE A 23 24.74 -8.16 7.77
C PHE A 23 25.10 -6.82 7.11
N ASP A 24 24.96 -6.74 5.80
CA ASP A 24 24.98 -5.44 5.11
C ASP A 24 23.60 -4.79 5.23
N VAL A 25 22.53 -5.58 5.03
CA VAL A 25 21.13 -5.10 5.02
C VAL A 25 20.27 -5.95 5.95
N ILE A 26 19.47 -5.28 6.79
CA ILE A 26 18.42 -5.92 7.59
C ILE A 26 17.07 -5.42 7.09
N VAL A 27 16.24 -6.33 6.59
CA VAL A 27 14.87 -6.02 6.14
C VAL A 27 13.88 -6.50 7.18
N VAL A 28 13.08 -5.60 7.72
CA VAL A 28 12.06 -5.89 8.75
C VAL A 28 10.70 -6.07 8.09
N GLY A 29 10.23 -7.30 8.02
CA GLY A 29 8.97 -7.72 7.41
C GLY A 29 9.16 -8.40 6.06
N ALA A 30 8.70 -9.65 5.94
CA ALA A 30 8.69 -10.45 4.70
C ALA A 30 7.39 -10.29 3.90
N GLY A 31 6.85 -9.06 3.88
CA GLY A 31 5.75 -8.68 3.00
C GLY A 31 6.24 -8.42 1.58
N THR A 32 5.35 -7.91 0.73
CA THR A 32 5.64 -7.63 -0.69
C THR A 32 6.86 -6.71 -0.86
N ALA A 33 6.90 -5.58 -0.15
CA ALA A 33 8.03 -4.64 -0.23
C ALA A 33 9.32 -5.25 0.31
N GLY A 34 9.25 -5.94 1.46
CA GLY A 34 10.43 -6.51 2.10
C GLY A 34 11.07 -7.64 1.26
N CYS A 35 10.26 -8.52 0.66
CA CYS A 35 10.79 -9.56 -0.22
C CYS A 35 11.50 -8.95 -1.45
N LEU A 36 10.94 -7.89 -2.05
CA LEU A 36 11.57 -7.21 -3.19
C LEU A 36 12.85 -6.46 -2.82
N ALA A 37 12.88 -5.78 -1.65
CA ALA A 37 14.09 -5.16 -1.15
C ALA A 37 15.18 -6.20 -0.86
N ALA A 38 14.82 -7.29 -0.17
CA ALA A 38 15.76 -8.38 0.14
C ALA A 38 16.28 -9.07 -1.14
N LYS A 39 15.40 -9.37 -2.10
CA LYS A 39 15.78 -9.93 -3.40
C LYS A 39 16.79 -9.03 -4.10
N THR A 40 16.45 -7.76 -4.29
CA THR A 40 17.27 -6.81 -5.07
C THR A 40 18.66 -6.61 -4.44
N THR A 41 18.74 -6.54 -3.11
CA THR A 41 20.02 -6.38 -2.41
C THR A 41 20.84 -7.67 -2.38
N ALA A 42 20.20 -8.83 -2.23
CA ALA A 42 20.90 -10.13 -2.25
C ALA A 42 21.41 -10.49 -3.64
N GLU A 43 20.67 -10.17 -4.72
CA GLU A 43 21.14 -10.35 -6.11
C GLU A 43 22.40 -9.53 -6.42
N ALA A 44 22.62 -8.42 -5.72
CA ALA A 44 23.86 -7.64 -5.81
C ALA A 44 25.00 -8.20 -4.94
N GLY A 45 24.83 -9.36 -4.31
CA GLY A 45 25.85 -10.04 -3.49
C GLY A 45 25.96 -9.53 -2.06
N LEU A 46 25.04 -8.68 -1.58
CA LEU A 46 25.03 -8.19 -0.20
C LEU A 46 24.55 -9.27 0.77
N LYS A 47 25.05 -9.25 2.01
CA LYS A 47 24.60 -10.11 3.10
C LYS A 47 23.29 -9.57 3.67
N VAL A 48 22.17 -10.19 3.33
CA VAL A 48 20.82 -9.72 3.68
C VAL A 48 20.17 -10.61 4.72
N CYS A 49 19.62 -10.00 5.76
CA CYS A 49 18.75 -10.65 6.76
C CYS A 49 17.31 -10.17 6.59
N LEU A 50 16.39 -11.07 6.35
CA LEU A 50 14.96 -10.82 6.29
C LEU A 50 14.31 -11.31 7.60
N VAL A 51 13.80 -10.37 8.42
CA VAL A 51 13.20 -10.63 9.73
C VAL A 51 11.68 -10.63 9.62
N GLU A 52 11.02 -11.73 10.00
CA GLU A 52 9.56 -11.84 9.93
C GLU A 52 8.97 -12.47 11.20
N ARG A 53 7.92 -11.85 11.75
CA ARG A 53 7.24 -12.33 12.96
C ARG A 53 6.41 -13.61 12.75
N LYS A 54 5.90 -13.81 11.54
CA LYS A 54 5.17 -15.03 11.17
C LYS A 54 6.12 -16.21 10.99
N ASN A 55 5.57 -17.41 11.11
CA ASN A 55 6.28 -18.58 10.64
C ASN A 55 6.40 -18.55 9.12
N GLN A 56 7.48 -19.11 8.58
CA GLN A 56 7.76 -19.13 7.13
C GLN A 56 6.56 -19.57 6.29
N LYS A 57 5.85 -20.63 6.70
CA LYS A 57 4.69 -21.18 5.97
C LYS A 57 3.48 -20.23 5.90
N ASP A 58 3.39 -19.26 6.82
CA ASP A 58 2.28 -18.32 6.94
C ASP A 58 2.61 -16.95 6.30
N ILE A 59 3.84 -16.79 5.77
CA ILE A 59 4.23 -15.60 5.03
C ILE A 59 3.40 -15.50 3.75
N GLY A 60 2.90 -14.28 3.47
CA GLY A 60 1.97 -14.03 2.36
C GLY A 60 0.51 -13.96 2.78
N GLU A 61 0.10 -14.60 3.87
CA GLU A 61 -1.25 -14.42 4.39
C GLU A 61 -1.47 -12.99 4.86
N LYS A 62 -2.40 -12.29 4.22
CA LYS A 62 -2.77 -10.89 4.53
C LYS A 62 -4.25 -10.66 4.22
N VAL A 63 -4.89 -9.81 5.01
CA VAL A 63 -6.22 -9.25 4.67
C VAL A 63 -6.03 -8.32 3.48
N CYS A 64 -6.71 -8.61 2.37
CA CYS A 64 -6.53 -7.91 1.09
C CYS A 64 -7.69 -8.24 0.15
N GLY A 65 -8.00 -7.35 -0.80
CA GLY A 65 -8.87 -7.64 -1.95
C GLY A 65 -8.22 -8.58 -2.98
N ASP A 66 -6.92 -8.77 -2.89
CA ASP A 66 -6.09 -9.68 -3.71
C ASP A 66 -5.94 -9.27 -5.19
N ALA A 67 -6.42 -8.09 -5.60
CA ALA A 67 -6.28 -7.60 -6.97
C ALA A 67 -4.89 -6.99 -7.21
N LEU A 68 -4.28 -7.32 -8.36
CA LEU A 68 -2.99 -6.80 -8.82
C LEU A 68 -3.03 -6.53 -10.32
N GLY A 69 -2.80 -5.28 -10.73
CA GLY A 69 -2.60 -4.94 -12.15
C GLY A 69 -1.33 -5.60 -12.72
N GLU A 70 -1.43 -6.15 -13.93
CA GLU A 70 -0.31 -6.86 -14.57
C GLU A 70 0.92 -5.96 -14.77
N HIS A 71 0.71 -4.68 -15.06
CA HIS A 71 1.78 -3.70 -15.28
C HIS A 71 2.73 -3.59 -14.07
N HIS A 72 2.25 -3.81 -12.84
CA HIS A 72 3.11 -3.75 -11.66
C HIS A 72 4.22 -4.82 -11.64
N LEU A 73 3.94 -6.01 -12.17
CA LEU A 73 4.98 -7.05 -12.33
C LEU A 73 6.05 -6.60 -13.33
N LYS A 74 5.61 -6.06 -14.47
CA LYS A 74 6.51 -5.54 -15.53
C LYS A 74 7.38 -4.39 -15.02
N THR A 75 6.82 -3.47 -14.22
CA THR A 75 7.54 -2.32 -13.66
C THR A 75 8.74 -2.71 -12.80
N VAL A 76 8.68 -3.84 -12.11
CA VAL A 76 9.79 -4.35 -11.28
C VAL A 76 10.55 -5.50 -11.95
N GLY A 77 10.35 -5.72 -13.25
CA GLY A 77 11.06 -6.73 -14.04
C GLY A 77 10.70 -8.19 -13.70
N LEU A 78 9.54 -8.40 -13.10
CA LEU A 78 9.06 -9.74 -12.76
C LEU A 78 8.22 -10.35 -13.88
N LYS A 79 8.41 -11.65 -14.10
CA LYS A 79 7.54 -12.45 -14.97
C LYS A 79 6.24 -12.79 -14.22
N THR A 80 5.16 -12.98 -14.98
CA THR A 80 3.90 -13.46 -14.44
C THR A 80 4.08 -14.86 -13.82
N PRO A 81 3.72 -15.05 -12.53
CA PRO A 81 3.84 -16.35 -11.88
C PRO A 81 2.84 -17.37 -12.48
N LYS A 82 3.12 -18.68 -12.36
CA LYS A 82 2.39 -19.74 -13.05
C LYS A 82 1.90 -20.90 -12.18
N ASP A 83 2.34 -20.96 -10.92
CA ASP A 83 2.17 -22.14 -10.07
C ASP A 83 1.05 -21.97 -9.01
N GLY A 84 -0.09 -21.37 -9.43
CA GLY A 84 -1.27 -21.19 -8.58
C GLY A 84 -1.27 -19.88 -7.77
N GLU A 85 -0.29 -19.01 -7.97
CA GLU A 85 -0.26 -17.66 -7.37
C GLU A 85 -1.38 -16.76 -7.91
N LEU A 86 -1.83 -17.03 -9.14
CA LEU A 86 -2.91 -16.35 -9.82
C LEU A 86 -4.16 -17.23 -9.83
N GLU A 87 -5.26 -16.73 -9.30
CA GLU A 87 -6.52 -17.49 -9.26
C GLU A 87 -7.44 -17.12 -10.42
N LYS A 88 -7.46 -15.84 -10.84
CA LYS A 88 -8.29 -15.38 -11.95
C LYS A 88 -7.67 -14.16 -12.63
N LYS A 89 -7.78 -14.12 -13.96
CA LYS A 89 -7.52 -12.90 -14.75
C LYS A 89 -8.73 -11.98 -14.66
N ILE A 90 -8.49 -10.67 -14.55
CA ILE A 90 -9.50 -9.62 -14.56
C ILE A 90 -9.22 -8.63 -15.71
N GLU A 91 -10.27 -8.10 -16.31
CA GLU A 91 -10.19 -7.17 -17.45
C GLU A 91 -10.43 -5.72 -17.03
N GLY A 92 -11.04 -5.50 -15.86
CA GLY A 92 -11.33 -4.17 -15.39
C GLY A 92 -12.05 -4.13 -14.05
N VAL A 93 -12.67 -2.99 -13.79
CA VAL A 93 -13.38 -2.71 -12.53
C VAL A 93 -14.77 -2.18 -12.84
N LYS A 94 -15.79 -2.67 -12.15
CA LYS A 94 -17.14 -2.10 -12.12
C LYS A 94 -17.37 -1.37 -10.82
N ILE A 95 -17.79 -0.09 -10.91
CA ILE A 95 -18.07 0.76 -9.76
C ILE A 95 -19.56 1.10 -9.77
N TYR A 96 -20.26 0.62 -8.76
CA TYR A 96 -21.69 0.82 -8.58
C TYR A 96 -21.96 2.05 -7.71
N SER A 97 -22.89 2.91 -8.17
CA SER A 97 -23.42 4.02 -7.38
C SER A 97 -24.14 3.53 -6.12
N PRO A 98 -24.32 4.38 -5.10
CA PRO A 98 -25.02 4.01 -3.86
C PRO A 98 -26.44 3.46 -4.07
N ASP A 99 -27.18 3.98 -5.05
CA ASP A 99 -28.52 3.53 -5.43
C ASP A 99 -28.53 2.32 -6.40
N LEU A 100 -27.36 1.90 -6.87
CA LEU A 100 -27.15 0.81 -7.85
C LEU A 100 -27.75 1.10 -9.25
N GLU A 101 -28.21 2.32 -9.53
CA GLU A 101 -28.79 2.68 -10.85
C GLU A 101 -27.71 2.98 -11.89
N THR A 102 -26.53 3.42 -11.46
CA THR A 102 -25.41 3.78 -12.34
C THR A 102 -24.23 2.88 -12.08
N VAL A 103 -23.62 2.37 -13.14
CA VAL A 103 -22.41 1.53 -13.08
C VAL A 103 -21.37 2.10 -14.01
N PHE A 104 -20.19 2.41 -13.48
CA PHE A 104 -19.00 2.69 -14.29
C PHE A 104 -18.27 1.41 -14.58
N THR A 105 -17.97 1.16 -15.85
CA THR A 105 -17.12 0.04 -16.27
C THR A 105 -15.80 0.59 -16.78
N VAL A 106 -14.75 0.43 -16.00
CA VAL A 106 -13.40 0.92 -16.31
C VAL A 106 -12.58 -0.22 -16.86
N GLU A 107 -12.38 -0.19 -18.18
CA GLU A 107 -11.58 -1.17 -18.95
C GLU A 107 -10.42 -0.45 -19.62
N HIS A 108 -9.24 -1.00 -19.51
CA HIS A 108 -8.04 -0.54 -20.23
C HIS A 108 -6.97 -1.63 -20.12
N GLU A 109 -6.06 -1.71 -21.11
CA GLU A 109 -4.98 -2.70 -21.07
C GLU A 109 -4.15 -2.62 -19.77
N ASP A 110 -3.91 -1.40 -19.26
CA ASP A 110 -3.20 -1.18 -18.01
C ASP A 110 -4.02 -1.49 -16.74
N PHE A 111 -5.33 -1.71 -16.87
CA PHE A 111 -6.22 -2.15 -15.78
C PHE A 111 -6.48 -3.65 -15.79
N SER A 112 -6.00 -4.35 -16.80
CA SER A 112 -5.99 -5.80 -16.77
C SER A 112 -5.08 -6.30 -15.67
N GLY A 113 -5.43 -7.41 -15.05
CA GLY A 113 -4.65 -7.93 -13.94
C GLY A 113 -5.15 -9.27 -13.45
N TYR A 114 -4.87 -9.54 -12.20
CA TYR A 114 -5.13 -10.84 -11.60
C TYR A 114 -5.69 -10.70 -10.19
N LEU A 115 -6.56 -11.64 -9.82
CA LEU A 115 -6.87 -11.94 -8.44
C LEU A 115 -5.91 -13.01 -7.94
N LEU A 116 -5.18 -12.70 -6.88
CA LEU A 116 -4.09 -13.51 -6.37
C LEU A 116 -4.56 -14.54 -5.33
N ASN A 117 -3.91 -15.69 -5.30
CA ASN A 117 -3.77 -16.44 -4.08
C ASN A 117 -2.70 -15.75 -3.23
N ARG A 118 -3.13 -14.95 -2.26
CA ARG A 118 -2.25 -14.05 -1.51
C ARG A 118 -1.11 -14.79 -0.78
N ARG A 119 -1.39 -15.98 -0.23
CA ARG A 119 -0.39 -16.80 0.43
C ARG A 119 0.64 -17.33 -0.57
N LEU A 120 0.19 -17.94 -1.66
CA LEU A 120 1.11 -18.48 -2.67
C LEU A 120 1.93 -17.39 -3.34
N PHE A 121 1.32 -16.24 -3.65
CA PHE A 121 2.04 -15.08 -4.19
C PHE A 121 3.12 -14.56 -3.22
N GLY A 122 2.80 -14.46 -1.92
CA GLY A 122 3.80 -14.07 -0.92
C GLY A 122 4.91 -15.10 -0.76
N GLN A 123 4.59 -16.41 -0.80
CA GLN A 123 5.59 -17.48 -0.80
C GLN A 123 6.48 -17.45 -2.06
N TRP A 124 5.91 -17.11 -3.20
CA TRP A 124 6.67 -16.93 -4.45
C TRP A 124 7.68 -15.78 -4.34
N LEU A 125 7.25 -14.62 -3.83
CA LEU A 125 8.17 -13.49 -3.60
C LEU A 125 9.26 -13.83 -2.57
N LEU A 126 8.89 -14.55 -1.49
CA LEU A 126 9.85 -15.01 -0.49
C LEU A 126 10.89 -15.95 -1.09
N ARG A 127 10.46 -16.95 -1.87
CA ARG A 127 11.40 -17.87 -2.57
C ARG A 127 12.41 -17.10 -3.40
N MET A 128 11.95 -16.09 -4.17
CA MET A 128 12.86 -15.26 -4.97
C MET A 128 13.91 -14.54 -4.12
N ALA A 129 13.55 -14.06 -2.95
CA ALA A 129 14.50 -13.42 -2.04
C ALA A 129 15.50 -14.44 -1.46
N LEU A 130 15.04 -15.63 -1.08
CA LEU A 130 15.89 -16.70 -0.55
C LEU A 130 16.82 -17.29 -1.63
N ASP A 131 16.32 -17.50 -2.84
CA ASP A 131 17.10 -18.00 -3.98
C ASP A 131 18.19 -16.99 -4.39
N ALA A 132 17.95 -15.69 -4.18
CA ALA A 132 18.95 -14.64 -4.35
C ALA A 132 20.02 -14.63 -3.24
N GLY A 133 19.84 -15.37 -2.13
CA GLY A 133 20.80 -15.49 -1.04
C GLY A 133 20.42 -14.78 0.25
N ALA A 134 19.21 -14.21 0.36
CA ALA A 134 18.76 -13.61 1.62
C ALA A 134 18.53 -14.68 2.69
N VAL A 135 18.91 -14.38 3.93
CA VAL A 135 18.68 -15.24 5.11
C VAL A 135 17.37 -14.88 5.79
N LEU A 136 16.45 -15.80 5.93
CA LEU A 136 15.19 -15.59 6.64
C LEU A 136 15.32 -15.92 8.13
N LEU A 137 14.96 -14.98 8.98
CA LEU A 137 14.66 -15.20 10.39
C LEU A 137 13.14 -15.11 10.61
N ASP A 138 12.45 -16.22 10.40
CA ASP A 138 11.01 -16.34 10.65
C ASP A 138 10.69 -16.41 12.14
N SER A 139 9.43 -16.33 12.52
CA SER A 139 9.01 -16.33 13.92
C SER A 139 9.83 -15.36 14.80
N THR A 140 10.28 -14.25 14.19
CA THR A 140 11.18 -13.28 14.81
C THR A 140 10.59 -11.88 14.66
N GLN A 141 10.21 -11.28 15.77
CA GLN A 141 9.60 -9.95 15.84
C GLN A 141 10.67 -8.89 16.07
N CYS A 142 10.78 -7.90 15.18
CA CYS A 142 11.51 -6.69 15.45
C CYS A 142 10.86 -5.91 16.59
N LEU A 143 11.64 -5.52 17.58
CA LEU A 143 11.18 -4.73 18.71
C LEU A 143 11.48 -3.24 18.53
N GLU A 144 12.73 -2.91 18.20
CA GLU A 144 13.19 -1.52 18.05
C GLU A 144 14.47 -1.43 17.22
N PRO A 145 14.73 -0.26 16.59
CA PRO A 145 16.01 0.02 15.97
C PRO A 145 17.14 0.18 17.01
N ILE A 146 18.36 -0.13 16.60
CA ILE A 146 19.58 0.12 17.36
C ILE A 146 20.30 1.30 16.72
N PHE A 147 20.73 2.24 17.56
CA PHE A 147 21.42 3.45 17.13
C PHE A 147 22.89 3.44 17.54
N GLU A 148 23.74 3.95 16.67
CA GLU A 148 25.10 4.39 17.00
C GLU A 148 25.24 5.83 16.51
N LYS A 149 25.43 6.77 17.46
CA LYS A 149 25.34 8.20 17.18
C LYS A 149 23.96 8.52 16.55
N ASN A 150 23.95 9.08 15.34
CA ASN A 150 22.74 9.41 14.59
C ASN A 150 22.41 8.42 13.46
N PHE A 151 23.04 7.23 13.44
CA PHE A 151 22.77 6.17 12.46
C PHE A 151 21.97 5.04 13.08
N VAL A 152 21.02 4.49 12.31
CA VAL A 152 20.43 3.19 12.59
C VAL A 152 21.42 2.13 12.13
N THR A 153 21.89 1.29 13.06
CA THR A 153 22.93 0.29 12.81
C THR A 153 22.47 -1.13 13.08
N GLY A 154 21.14 -1.32 13.18
CA GLY A 154 20.56 -2.63 13.40
C GLY A 154 19.20 -2.59 14.05
N VAL A 155 18.74 -3.75 14.50
CA VAL A 155 17.49 -3.91 15.24
C VAL A 155 17.64 -4.88 16.40
N LEU A 156 16.93 -4.61 17.50
CA LEU A 156 16.66 -5.58 18.53
C LEU A 156 15.44 -6.40 18.11
N ALA A 157 15.56 -7.70 18.07
CA ALA A 157 14.48 -8.61 17.72
C ALA A 157 14.26 -9.67 18.81
N LYS A 158 13.12 -10.33 18.76
CA LYS A 158 12.73 -11.38 19.71
C LYS A 158 12.13 -12.57 18.94
N ASN A 159 12.63 -13.75 19.20
CA ASN A 159 11.96 -14.96 18.75
C ASN A 159 10.62 -15.11 19.47
N VAL A 160 9.51 -15.20 18.72
CA VAL A 160 8.17 -15.23 19.31
C VAL A 160 7.83 -16.56 19.98
N LYS A 161 8.56 -17.64 19.66
CA LYS A 161 8.35 -18.97 20.23
C LYS A 161 9.14 -19.18 21.52
N THR A 162 10.42 -18.78 21.53
CA THR A 162 11.33 -18.99 22.68
C THR A 162 11.38 -17.80 23.63
N GLY A 163 10.99 -16.61 23.17
CA GLY A 163 11.13 -15.37 23.92
C GLY A 163 12.56 -14.79 23.92
N GLU A 164 13.51 -15.47 23.29
CA GLU A 164 14.91 -15.07 23.23
C GLU A 164 15.08 -13.79 22.43
N LYS A 165 15.84 -12.83 22.99
CA LYS A 165 16.19 -11.57 22.32
C LYS A 165 17.53 -11.72 21.59
N ILE A 166 17.60 -11.12 20.41
CA ILE A 166 18.77 -11.11 19.55
C ILE A 166 19.03 -9.71 19.01
N GLN A 167 20.28 -9.28 18.98
CA GLN A 167 20.72 -8.08 18.30
C GLN A 167 21.19 -8.44 16.89
N LEU A 168 20.56 -7.81 15.89
CA LEU A 168 20.97 -7.91 14.50
C LEU A 168 21.62 -6.59 14.11
N ARG A 169 22.86 -6.65 13.65
CA ARG A 169 23.64 -5.49 13.22
C ARG A 169 23.74 -5.45 11.71
N GLY A 170 23.55 -4.27 11.14
CA GLY A 170 23.60 -4.05 9.68
C GLY A 170 23.98 -2.62 9.35
N LYS A 171 24.54 -2.41 8.15
CA LYS A 171 24.85 -1.07 7.66
C LYS A 171 23.56 -0.29 7.37
N VAL A 172 22.53 -0.98 6.85
CA VAL A 172 21.22 -0.39 6.51
C VAL A 172 20.09 -1.25 7.08
N VAL A 173 19.07 -0.59 7.61
CA VAL A 173 17.79 -1.20 8.03
C VAL A 173 16.66 -0.73 7.10
N VAL A 174 15.87 -1.66 6.57
CA VAL A 174 14.67 -1.38 5.78
C VAL A 174 13.44 -1.69 6.62
N ASP A 175 12.62 -0.67 6.94
CA ASP A 175 11.30 -0.88 7.55
C ASP A 175 10.27 -1.23 6.47
N ALA A 176 10.01 -2.52 6.29
CA ALA A 176 8.96 -3.09 5.46
C ALA A 176 7.88 -3.77 6.31
N SER A 177 7.70 -3.33 7.56
CA SER A 177 6.84 -3.99 8.56
C SER A 177 5.33 -3.71 8.37
N GLY A 178 4.96 -3.06 7.26
CA GLY A 178 3.60 -2.74 6.90
C GLY A 178 3.01 -1.65 7.79
N PHE A 179 1.70 -1.63 7.96
CA PHE A 179 1.00 -0.60 8.75
C PHE A 179 1.57 -0.39 10.16
N LEU A 180 2.13 -1.43 10.78
CA LEU A 180 2.70 -1.31 12.12
C LEU A 180 3.92 -0.39 12.19
N ALA A 181 4.68 -0.25 11.11
CA ALA A 181 5.82 0.66 10.98
C ALA A 181 6.75 0.60 12.21
N VAL A 182 7.16 -0.62 12.59
CA VAL A 182 7.77 -0.91 13.90
C VAL A 182 9.14 -0.24 14.11
N VAL A 183 9.85 0.07 13.02
CA VAL A 183 11.10 0.83 13.06
C VAL A 183 10.78 2.32 12.98
N ARG A 184 10.00 2.76 11.98
CA ARG A 184 9.65 4.16 11.72
C ARG A 184 9.10 4.87 12.96
N ARG A 185 8.19 4.24 13.68
CA ARG A 185 7.55 4.81 14.88
C ARG A 185 8.50 5.09 16.03
N LYS A 186 9.71 4.55 15.97
CA LYS A 186 10.74 4.69 17.00
C LYS A 186 11.96 5.50 16.57
N LEU A 187 11.90 6.08 15.34
CA LEU A 187 12.96 6.94 14.85
C LEU A 187 12.92 8.30 15.57
N PRO A 188 14.08 8.94 15.82
CA PRO A 188 14.12 10.30 16.31
C PRO A 188 13.48 11.29 15.32
N ARG A 189 12.79 12.30 15.83
CA ARG A 189 12.14 13.33 15.00
C ARG A 189 13.12 14.13 14.16
N GLU A 190 14.35 14.25 14.64
CA GLU A 190 15.47 14.93 13.97
C GLU A 190 15.86 14.30 12.64
N MET A 191 15.46 13.04 12.38
CA MET A 191 15.64 12.40 11.08
C MET A 191 14.68 12.94 10.01
N GLY A 192 13.69 13.78 10.38
CA GLY A 192 12.72 14.36 9.45
C GLY A 192 11.74 13.32 8.86
N ILE A 193 11.61 12.15 9.48
CA ILE A 193 10.66 11.10 9.10
C ILE A 193 9.44 11.20 10.03
N GLU A 194 8.23 11.20 9.45
CA GLU A 194 6.97 11.27 10.18
C GLU A 194 6.74 9.96 10.97
N ASN A 195 6.76 10.03 12.31
CA ASN A 195 6.62 8.85 13.19
C ASN A 195 5.20 8.32 13.25
N GLU A 196 4.20 9.22 13.25
CA GLU A 196 2.80 8.92 13.42
C GLU A 196 2.00 9.47 12.24
N ILE A 197 0.87 8.86 11.95
CA ILE A 197 -0.11 9.32 10.96
C ILE A 197 -1.46 9.52 11.64
N SER A 198 -2.28 10.42 11.10
CA SER A 198 -3.63 10.66 11.62
C SER A 198 -4.52 9.42 11.39
N ASN A 199 -5.43 9.17 12.31
CA ASN A 199 -6.47 8.15 12.12
C ASN A 199 -7.35 8.45 10.89
N GLU A 200 -7.56 9.72 10.52
CA GLU A 200 -8.30 10.12 9.32
C GLU A 200 -7.61 9.72 8.00
N ASP A 201 -6.33 9.35 8.08
CA ASP A 201 -5.53 8.85 6.97
C ASP A 201 -5.44 7.31 6.94
N VAL A 202 -6.33 6.63 7.68
CA VAL A 202 -6.34 5.18 7.83
C VAL A 202 -7.72 4.63 7.54
N GLU A 203 -7.78 3.53 6.79
CA GLU A 203 -8.97 2.72 6.65
C GLU A 203 -8.87 1.45 7.50
N ALA A 204 -9.93 1.19 8.27
CA ALA A 204 -10.16 -0.08 8.93
C ALA A 204 -10.93 -1.01 7.98
N CYS A 205 -10.34 -2.16 7.66
CA CYS A 205 -10.88 -3.09 6.70
C CYS A 205 -11.28 -4.42 7.34
N TYR A 206 -12.31 -5.04 6.80
CA TYR A 206 -12.68 -6.43 7.09
C TYR A 206 -13.01 -7.16 5.79
N ARG A 207 -12.52 -8.39 5.64
CA ARG A 207 -12.86 -9.22 4.48
C ARG A 207 -12.96 -10.69 4.82
N GLU A 208 -13.74 -11.40 3.99
CA GLU A 208 -13.82 -12.85 4.01
C GLU A 208 -13.59 -13.44 2.61
N ILE A 209 -12.88 -14.56 2.55
CA ILE A 209 -12.91 -15.46 1.39
C ILE A 209 -13.94 -16.52 1.69
N ARG A 210 -14.92 -16.66 0.81
CA ARG A 210 -16.03 -17.57 0.98
C ARG A 210 -16.20 -18.51 -0.21
N GLN A 211 -16.67 -19.71 0.07
CA GLN A 211 -17.13 -20.67 -0.92
C GLN A 211 -18.65 -20.51 -1.03
N LEU A 212 -19.12 -20.08 -2.19
CA LEU A 212 -20.55 -19.97 -2.50
C LEU A 212 -21.15 -21.36 -2.77
N LYS A 213 -22.47 -21.49 -2.69
CA LYS A 213 -23.17 -22.74 -3.04
C LYS A 213 -23.11 -23.08 -4.52
N GLN A 214 -23.09 -22.07 -5.36
CA GLN A 214 -23.11 -22.20 -6.82
C GLN A 214 -21.96 -21.43 -7.43
N GLU A 215 -21.47 -21.90 -8.57
CA GLU A 215 -20.51 -21.15 -9.36
C GLU A 215 -21.15 -19.87 -9.86
N THR A 216 -20.45 -18.77 -9.71
CA THR A 216 -20.83 -17.50 -10.32
C THR A 216 -20.32 -17.51 -11.74
N GLY A 217 -21.20 -17.49 -12.72
CA GLY A 217 -20.85 -17.33 -14.13
C GLY A 217 -19.94 -16.11 -14.30
N GLY A 218 -18.74 -16.37 -14.78
CA GLY A 218 -17.57 -15.52 -14.84
C GLY A 218 -17.76 -14.03 -15.03
N THR A 219 -17.78 -13.27 -13.94
CA THR A 219 -17.50 -11.84 -14.06
C THR A 219 -16.00 -11.66 -14.14
N GLU A 220 -15.54 -11.02 -15.20
CA GLU A 220 -14.10 -10.69 -15.43
C GLU A 220 -13.72 -9.34 -14.81
N TYR A 221 -14.63 -8.82 -13.96
CA TYR A 221 -14.48 -7.51 -13.32
C TYR A 221 -14.36 -7.64 -11.80
N CYS A 222 -13.56 -6.76 -11.22
CA CYS A 222 -13.61 -6.45 -9.81
C CYS A 222 -14.80 -5.53 -9.53
N GLU A 223 -15.73 -5.95 -8.68
CA GLU A 223 -16.92 -5.15 -8.35
C GLU A 223 -16.72 -4.34 -7.09
N ILE A 224 -16.94 -3.02 -7.19
CA ILE A 224 -16.85 -2.03 -6.11
C ILE A 224 -18.21 -1.38 -5.93
N TYR A 225 -18.67 -1.29 -4.70
CA TYR A 225 -19.98 -0.71 -4.34
C TYR A 225 -19.76 0.48 -3.41
N LEU A 226 -20.16 1.66 -3.85
CA LEU A 226 -20.12 2.89 -3.05
C LEU A 226 -21.38 2.97 -2.17
N ASN A 227 -21.22 3.28 -0.89
CA ASN A 227 -22.35 3.54 0.00
C ASN A 227 -21.83 4.14 1.31
N GLN A 228 -21.99 5.44 1.50
CA GLN A 228 -21.46 6.15 2.67
C GLN A 228 -22.15 5.78 3.99
N LYS A 229 -23.36 5.20 3.96
CA LYS A 229 -24.03 4.71 5.17
C LYS A 229 -23.46 3.37 5.64
N VAL A 230 -22.96 2.57 4.71
CA VAL A 230 -22.34 1.26 5.01
C VAL A 230 -20.83 1.41 5.24
N THR A 231 -20.18 2.17 4.38
CA THR A 231 -18.72 2.32 4.31
C THR A 231 -18.32 3.80 4.27
N PRO A 232 -18.50 4.55 5.39
CA PRO A 232 -18.12 5.96 5.41
C PRO A 232 -16.66 6.19 5.00
N GLY A 233 -16.45 6.96 3.93
CA GLY A 233 -15.13 7.26 3.39
C GLY A 233 -14.41 6.12 2.67
N GLY A 234 -15.04 4.95 2.56
CA GLY A 234 -14.50 3.78 1.89
C GLY A 234 -15.51 3.14 0.92
N TYR A 235 -15.39 1.85 0.71
CA TYR A 235 -16.26 1.10 -0.21
C TYR A 235 -16.36 -0.39 0.18
N THR A 236 -17.33 -1.09 -0.41
CA THR A 236 -17.44 -2.54 -0.38
C THR A 236 -16.91 -3.14 -1.68
N TRP A 237 -16.26 -4.30 -1.61
CA TRP A 237 -15.87 -5.06 -2.79
C TRP A 237 -16.42 -6.48 -2.79
N ILE A 238 -16.67 -7.01 -3.99
CA ILE A 238 -16.97 -8.42 -4.23
C ILE A 238 -16.15 -8.85 -5.45
N PHE A 239 -15.11 -9.65 -5.22
CA PHE A 239 -14.17 -10.09 -6.24
C PHE A 239 -14.26 -11.60 -6.42
N TYR A 240 -14.69 -12.03 -7.59
CA TYR A 240 -14.90 -13.44 -7.91
C TYR A 240 -13.57 -14.10 -8.31
N LYS A 241 -13.10 -15.01 -7.48
CA LYS A 241 -11.77 -15.65 -7.59
C LYS A 241 -11.74 -16.90 -8.48
N GLY A 242 -12.85 -17.21 -9.16
CA GLY A 242 -13.03 -18.39 -9.99
C GLY A 242 -13.85 -19.49 -9.32
N GLY A 243 -14.60 -20.24 -10.10
CA GLY A 243 -15.56 -21.21 -9.62
C GLY A 243 -16.61 -20.56 -8.70
N ALA A 244 -16.79 -21.14 -7.54
CA ALA A 244 -17.67 -20.60 -6.50
C ALA A 244 -16.92 -19.84 -5.39
N LYS A 245 -15.65 -19.46 -5.59
CA LYS A 245 -14.85 -18.74 -4.60
C LYS A 245 -14.97 -17.23 -4.79
N VAL A 246 -15.18 -16.51 -3.69
CA VAL A 246 -15.29 -15.06 -3.69
C VAL A 246 -14.47 -14.45 -2.55
N ASN A 247 -13.81 -13.30 -2.81
CA ASN A 247 -13.24 -12.41 -1.82
C ASN A 247 -14.19 -11.22 -1.69
N ALA A 248 -14.85 -11.09 -0.56
CA ALA A 248 -15.75 -9.99 -0.27
C ALA A 248 -15.29 -9.25 0.99
N GLY A 249 -15.37 -7.94 0.98
CA GLY A 249 -14.95 -7.13 2.10
C GLY A 249 -15.37 -5.68 1.98
N LEU A 250 -14.98 -4.89 2.96
CA LEU A 250 -15.20 -3.45 2.99
C LEU A 250 -14.12 -2.74 3.80
N GLY A 251 -13.93 -1.46 3.48
CA GLY A 251 -13.13 -0.50 4.22
C GLY A 251 -13.97 0.64 4.74
N VAL A 252 -13.62 1.20 5.88
CA VAL A 252 -14.20 2.42 6.44
C VAL A 252 -13.08 3.33 6.93
N CYS A 253 -13.17 4.63 6.62
CA CYS A 253 -12.22 5.62 7.13
C CYS A 253 -12.37 5.76 8.64
N MET A 254 -11.24 5.78 9.38
CA MET A 254 -11.23 5.91 10.84
C MET A 254 -11.45 7.36 11.31
N ARG A 255 -12.29 8.12 10.60
CA ARG A 255 -12.64 9.50 10.95
C ARG A 255 -13.79 9.54 11.95
N GLY A 256 -13.61 10.28 13.05
CA GLY A 256 -14.65 10.45 14.08
C GLY A 256 -15.14 9.12 14.68
N ASN A 257 -16.45 8.98 14.80
CA ASN A 257 -17.08 7.74 15.30
C ASN A 257 -17.43 6.84 14.11
N PHE A 258 -16.44 6.13 13.56
CA PHE A 258 -16.63 5.21 12.44
C PHE A 258 -17.21 3.86 12.88
N PRO A 259 -18.02 3.20 12.03
CA PRO A 259 -18.61 1.91 12.35
C PRO A 259 -17.55 0.79 12.31
N ASN A 260 -17.75 -0.27 13.13
CA ASN A 260 -16.89 -1.43 13.07
C ASN A 260 -17.05 -2.17 11.72
N PRO A 261 -15.99 -2.35 10.91
CA PRO A 261 -16.09 -2.92 9.57
C PRO A 261 -16.60 -4.37 9.57
N LYS A 262 -16.28 -5.18 10.57
CA LYS A 262 -16.81 -6.55 10.70
C LYS A 262 -18.32 -6.55 10.90
N ASN A 263 -18.83 -5.67 11.76
CA ASN A 263 -20.27 -5.55 11.99
C ASN A 263 -21.00 -5.07 10.74
N GLN A 264 -20.43 -4.13 9.99
CA GLN A 264 -20.98 -3.67 8.71
C GLN A 264 -21.02 -4.80 7.68
N PHE A 265 -19.96 -5.61 7.60
CA PHE A 265 -19.89 -6.77 6.71
C PHE A 265 -21.03 -7.77 6.99
N TYR A 266 -21.20 -8.16 8.24
CA TYR A 266 -22.22 -9.12 8.64
C TYR A 266 -23.65 -8.57 8.45
N LYS A 267 -23.84 -7.28 8.70
CA LYS A 267 -25.16 -6.64 8.59
C LYS A 267 -25.59 -6.37 7.14
N HIS A 268 -24.66 -5.99 6.27
CA HIS A 268 -25.01 -5.43 4.95
C HIS A 268 -24.51 -6.27 3.77
N ILE A 269 -23.47 -7.08 3.96
CA ILE A 269 -22.87 -7.84 2.87
C ILE A 269 -23.26 -9.31 2.96
N LEU A 270 -23.03 -9.91 4.10
CA LEU A 270 -23.31 -11.35 4.28
C LEU A 270 -24.81 -11.68 4.20
N THR A 271 -25.69 -10.70 4.37
CA THR A 271 -27.16 -10.86 4.22
C THR A 271 -27.64 -10.82 2.76
N LYS A 272 -26.74 -10.56 1.80
CA LYS A 272 -27.14 -10.61 0.38
C LYS A 272 -27.37 -12.05 -0.07
N PRO A 273 -28.35 -12.31 -0.96
CA PRO A 273 -28.68 -13.66 -1.46
C PRO A 273 -27.49 -14.44 -2.02
N LEU A 274 -26.51 -13.71 -2.60
CA LEU A 274 -25.26 -14.29 -3.09
C LEU A 274 -24.54 -15.16 -2.04
N PHE A 275 -24.61 -14.78 -0.76
CA PHE A 275 -23.91 -15.46 0.34
C PHE A 275 -24.74 -16.49 1.07
N ASP A 276 -25.99 -16.73 0.66
CA ASP A 276 -26.87 -17.71 1.32
C ASP A 276 -26.23 -19.10 1.36
N GLY A 277 -25.98 -19.59 2.59
CA GLY A 277 -25.35 -20.88 2.85
C GLY A 277 -23.93 -21.02 2.33
N SER A 278 -23.25 -19.90 2.05
CA SER A 278 -21.81 -19.91 1.73
C SER A 278 -20.96 -20.30 2.95
N LEU A 279 -19.80 -20.90 2.71
CA LEU A 279 -18.86 -21.33 3.75
C LEU A 279 -17.69 -20.35 3.87
N LEU A 280 -17.32 -19.98 5.10
CA LEU A 280 -16.14 -19.18 5.38
C LEU A 280 -14.88 -20.03 5.16
N LEU A 281 -13.98 -19.60 4.29
CA LEU A 281 -12.67 -20.21 4.06
C LEU A 281 -11.56 -19.49 4.84
N ASN A 282 -11.57 -18.16 4.81
CA ASN A 282 -10.60 -17.32 5.51
C ASN A 282 -11.22 -15.94 5.77
N GLY A 283 -10.86 -15.29 6.86
CA GLY A 283 -11.37 -13.95 7.18
C GLY A 283 -10.48 -13.21 8.15
N GLY A 284 -10.59 -11.88 8.15
CA GLY A 284 -9.82 -11.06 9.06
C GLY A 284 -10.02 -9.56 8.87
N ALA A 285 -9.46 -8.80 9.82
CA ALA A 285 -9.44 -7.35 9.81
C ALA A 285 -8.00 -6.83 9.74
N TRP A 286 -7.79 -5.71 9.11
CA TRP A 286 -6.52 -5.00 9.06
C TRP A 286 -6.72 -3.52 8.78
N TYR A 287 -5.63 -2.79 8.73
CA TYR A 287 -5.60 -1.35 8.49
C TYR A 287 -4.75 -1.02 7.27
N ASP A 288 -5.19 -0.03 6.49
CA ASP A 288 -4.46 0.48 5.33
C ASP A 288 -4.27 2.00 5.46
N PRO A 289 -3.02 2.51 5.32
CA PRO A 289 -2.73 3.95 5.41
C PRO A 289 -3.02 4.63 4.08
N THR A 290 -4.28 5.01 3.85
CA THR A 290 -4.79 5.60 2.61
C THR A 290 -4.57 7.10 2.58
N ARG A 291 -3.35 7.52 2.26
CA ARG A 291 -2.93 8.92 2.16
C ARG A 291 -1.79 9.11 1.17
N ARG A 292 -1.29 10.34 1.01
CA ARG A 292 -0.04 10.60 0.30
C ARG A 292 1.13 9.85 0.94
N PRO A 293 2.24 9.63 0.20
CA PRO A 293 3.46 9.05 0.78
C PRO A 293 3.93 9.86 1.99
N LEU A 294 4.76 9.26 2.84
CA LEU A 294 5.56 10.06 3.77
C LEU A 294 6.37 11.08 2.98
N ASP A 295 6.47 12.30 3.49
CA ASP A 295 7.22 13.36 2.84
C ASP A 295 8.73 13.03 2.75
N ASN A 296 9.25 12.26 3.71
CA ASN A 296 10.60 11.68 3.72
C ASN A 296 10.56 10.24 4.19
N MET A 297 11.21 9.34 3.46
CA MET A 297 11.26 7.90 3.72
C MET A 297 12.67 7.40 4.07
N VAL A 298 13.67 8.30 4.23
CA VAL A 298 15.06 7.90 4.49
C VAL A 298 15.68 8.67 5.64
N GLY A 299 16.54 8.01 6.40
CA GLY A 299 17.41 8.58 7.41
C GLY A 299 18.78 7.94 7.35
N ASN A 300 19.69 8.35 8.21
CA ASN A 300 21.01 7.73 8.28
C ASN A 300 20.91 6.24 8.63
N GLY A 301 21.29 5.37 7.69
CA GLY A 301 21.23 3.92 7.83
C GLY A 301 19.82 3.31 7.83
N VAL A 302 18.79 4.03 7.41
CA VAL A 302 17.41 3.52 7.40
C VAL A 302 16.59 3.99 6.20
N LEU A 303 15.77 3.07 5.64
CA LEU A 303 14.73 3.36 4.65
C LEU A 303 13.40 2.78 5.10
N ILE A 304 12.31 3.46 4.74
CA ILE A 304 10.94 3.03 5.02
C ILE A 304 10.26 2.71 3.69
N THR A 305 9.55 1.57 3.60
CA THR A 305 8.95 1.11 2.35
C THR A 305 7.59 0.43 2.55
N GLY A 306 6.79 0.33 1.48
CA GLY A 306 5.45 -0.26 1.53
C GLY A 306 4.49 0.52 2.44
N ASP A 307 3.55 -0.17 3.09
CA ASP A 307 2.56 0.47 3.95
C ASP A 307 3.20 1.20 5.15
N ALA A 308 4.42 0.82 5.57
CA ALA A 308 5.17 1.53 6.61
C ALA A 308 5.53 2.97 6.18
N ALA A 309 5.63 3.22 4.88
CA ALA A 309 5.84 4.54 4.28
C ALA A 309 4.54 5.14 3.71
N CYS A 310 3.37 4.59 4.04
CA CYS A 310 2.05 5.00 3.52
C CYS A 310 1.92 4.86 2.00
N LEU A 311 2.56 3.86 1.40
CA LEU A 311 2.58 3.66 -0.05
C LEU A 311 1.40 2.80 -0.52
N VAL A 312 0.20 3.25 -0.20
CA VAL A 312 -1.08 2.64 -0.60
C VAL A 312 -1.83 3.67 -1.44
N ASN A 313 -2.49 3.23 -2.50
CA ASN A 313 -3.30 4.15 -3.31
C ASN A 313 -4.43 4.74 -2.43
N PRO A 314 -4.55 6.07 -2.33
CA PRO A 314 -5.50 6.71 -1.43
C PRO A 314 -6.98 6.48 -1.80
N ILE A 315 -7.27 6.12 -3.07
CA ILE A 315 -8.65 6.01 -3.57
C ILE A 315 -9.18 4.59 -3.45
N HIS A 316 -8.34 3.60 -3.81
CA HIS A 316 -8.81 2.21 -3.90
C HIS A 316 -8.04 1.24 -2.98
N GLY A 317 -7.23 1.73 -2.04
CA GLY A 317 -6.53 0.89 -1.06
C GLY A 317 -5.50 -0.10 -1.65
N GLY A 318 -5.19 0.01 -2.94
CA GLY A 318 -4.28 -0.91 -3.63
C GLY A 318 -2.82 -0.65 -3.20
N GLY A 319 -2.26 -1.56 -2.42
CA GLY A 319 -0.90 -1.44 -1.87
C GLY A 319 0.11 -2.43 -2.46
N ILE A 320 -0.32 -3.49 -3.19
CA ILE A 320 0.60 -4.53 -3.67
C ILE A 320 1.60 -3.96 -4.67
N GLY A 321 1.13 -3.28 -5.71
CA GLY A 321 1.98 -2.68 -6.75
C GLY A 321 2.95 -1.63 -6.20
N PRO A 322 2.48 -0.58 -5.50
CA PRO A 322 3.37 0.40 -4.88
C PRO A 322 4.37 -0.21 -3.89
N SER A 323 3.98 -1.26 -3.14
CA SER A 323 4.91 -1.99 -2.27
C SER A 323 5.99 -2.73 -3.06
N MET A 324 5.64 -3.35 -4.20
CA MET A 324 6.63 -3.98 -5.09
C MET A 324 7.62 -2.95 -5.61
N LEU A 325 7.12 -1.84 -6.15
CA LEU A 325 7.93 -0.75 -6.69
C LEU A 325 8.87 -0.19 -5.62
N SER A 326 8.34 0.19 -4.46
CA SER A 326 9.12 0.81 -3.40
C SER A 326 10.19 -0.12 -2.83
N GLY A 327 9.89 -1.41 -2.63
CA GLY A 327 10.88 -2.40 -2.19
C GLY A 327 12.02 -2.57 -3.20
N HIS A 328 11.70 -2.63 -4.50
CA HIS A 328 12.69 -2.71 -5.56
C HIS A 328 13.57 -1.44 -5.63
N LEU A 329 12.96 -0.25 -5.57
CA LEU A 329 13.70 1.02 -5.58
C LEU A 329 14.58 1.18 -4.33
N ALA A 330 14.08 0.78 -3.14
CA ALA A 330 14.85 0.76 -1.91
C ALA A 330 16.09 -0.13 -2.06
N GLY A 331 15.90 -1.35 -2.58
CA GLY A 331 17.01 -2.28 -2.83
C GLY A 331 18.07 -1.69 -3.76
N LYS A 332 17.67 -1.10 -4.89
CA LYS A 332 18.62 -0.44 -5.82
C LYS A 332 19.39 0.70 -5.16
N THR A 333 18.70 1.57 -4.43
CA THR A 333 19.36 2.70 -3.76
C THR A 333 20.34 2.22 -2.69
N ILE A 334 20.02 1.15 -1.95
CA ILE A 334 20.93 0.56 -0.96
C ILE A 334 22.19 0.01 -1.63
N VAL A 335 22.06 -0.66 -2.78
CA VAL A 335 23.23 -1.16 -3.53
C VAL A 335 24.13 -0.02 -3.93
N GLU A 336 23.58 1.03 -4.56
CA GLU A 336 24.31 2.23 -4.97
C GLU A 336 25.02 2.93 -3.77
N ALA A 337 24.35 3.00 -2.63
CA ALA A 337 24.87 3.60 -1.40
C ALA A 337 26.04 2.78 -0.81
N LEU A 338 25.91 1.45 -0.77
CA LEU A 338 26.91 0.56 -0.21
C LEU A 338 28.14 0.37 -1.12
N GLU A 339 28.00 0.55 -2.44
CA GLU A 339 29.14 0.63 -3.37
C GLU A 339 30.08 1.82 -3.03
N ASN A 340 29.52 2.91 -2.50
CA ASN A 340 30.25 4.10 -2.06
C ASN A 340 30.59 4.06 -0.55
N ASP A 341 30.25 2.97 0.16
CA ASP A 341 30.39 2.81 1.61
C ASP A 341 29.80 3.99 2.42
N ASP A 342 28.77 4.64 1.88
CA ASP A 342 28.03 5.76 2.51
C ASP A 342 26.55 5.45 2.61
N VAL A 343 26.04 5.35 3.84
CA VAL A 343 24.63 5.09 4.15
C VAL A 343 23.99 6.27 4.88
N SER A 344 24.53 7.46 4.69
CA SER A 344 23.94 8.70 5.17
C SER A 344 22.58 8.98 4.54
N GLN A 345 21.78 9.83 5.15
CA GLN A 345 20.52 10.28 4.59
C GLN A 345 20.73 10.87 3.17
N GLU A 346 21.83 11.55 2.93
CA GLU A 346 22.14 12.15 1.61
C GLU A 346 22.36 11.08 0.54
N SER A 347 23.12 10.03 0.86
CA SER A 347 23.39 8.90 -0.03
C SER A 347 22.14 8.04 -0.28
N LEU A 348 21.21 7.95 0.69
CA LEU A 348 19.94 7.24 0.56
C LEU A 348 18.81 8.11 -0.03
N TRP A 349 18.99 9.43 -0.15
CA TRP A 349 17.99 10.37 -0.63
C TRP A 349 17.41 10.06 -2.03
N PRO A 350 18.19 9.50 -2.98
CA PRO A 350 17.69 9.12 -4.29
C PRO A 350 16.48 8.17 -4.26
N TYR A 351 16.26 7.41 -3.19
CA TYR A 351 15.08 6.59 -3.02
C TYR A 351 13.79 7.44 -2.98
N ASN A 352 13.78 8.54 -2.23
CA ASN A 352 12.66 9.47 -2.19
C ASN A 352 12.35 10.00 -3.61
N ILE A 353 13.38 10.48 -4.31
CA ILE A 353 13.24 11.06 -5.64
C ILE A 353 12.67 10.03 -6.61
N LYS A 354 13.28 8.84 -6.69
CA LYS A 354 12.87 7.76 -7.60
C LYS A 354 11.41 7.35 -7.35
N TYR A 355 10.97 7.29 -6.08
CA TYR A 355 9.59 6.96 -5.76
C TYR A 355 8.63 8.09 -6.11
N MET A 356 8.96 9.36 -5.77
CA MET A 356 8.10 10.52 -6.09
C MET A 356 7.91 10.68 -7.59
N GLU A 357 8.97 10.48 -8.39
CA GLU A 357 8.90 10.52 -9.86
C GLU A 357 8.09 9.34 -10.45
N SER A 358 8.20 8.14 -9.87
CA SER A 358 7.53 6.94 -10.42
C SER A 358 6.06 6.85 -10.04
N TYR A 359 5.69 7.16 -8.79
CA TYR A 359 4.33 6.97 -8.29
C TYR A 359 3.88 8.01 -7.26
N GLY A 360 4.78 8.58 -6.46
CA GLY A 360 4.45 9.43 -5.32
C GLY A 360 3.70 10.71 -5.71
N THR A 361 4.07 11.34 -6.84
CA THR A 361 3.38 12.51 -7.39
C THR A 361 1.91 12.20 -7.71
N LYS A 362 1.64 11.06 -8.33
CA LYS A 362 0.29 10.56 -8.59
C LYS A 362 -0.45 10.33 -7.28
N GLN A 363 0.17 9.63 -6.34
CA GLN A 363 -0.42 9.30 -5.05
C GLN A 363 -0.80 10.57 -4.27
N ALA A 364 0.06 11.59 -4.23
CA ALA A 364 -0.21 12.85 -3.57
C ALA A 364 -1.40 13.61 -4.19
N GLY A 365 -1.51 13.63 -5.52
CA GLY A 365 -2.67 14.17 -6.22
C GLY A 365 -3.96 13.43 -5.86
N LEU A 366 -3.92 12.09 -5.84
CA LEU A 366 -5.06 11.26 -5.46
C LEU A 366 -5.48 11.44 -3.99
N ASP A 367 -4.57 11.78 -3.09
CA ASP A 367 -4.91 12.09 -1.71
C ASP A 367 -5.81 13.33 -1.60
N VAL A 368 -5.60 14.35 -2.44
CA VAL A 368 -6.53 15.50 -2.52
C VAL A 368 -7.92 15.07 -2.98
N PHE A 369 -8.01 14.15 -3.96
CA PHE A 369 -9.30 13.62 -4.39
C PHE A 369 -9.99 12.79 -3.31
N ARG A 370 -9.23 12.01 -2.52
CA ARG A 370 -9.73 11.31 -1.34
C ARG A 370 -10.39 12.27 -0.34
N LEU A 371 -9.80 13.45 -0.09
CA LEU A 371 -10.39 14.44 0.82
C LEU A 371 -11.79 14.88 0.36
N LEU A 372 -12.04 15.03 -0.94
CA LEU A 372 -13.37 15.27 -1.46
C LEU A 372 -14.31 14.08 -1.18
N LEU A 373 -13.86 12.84 -1.50
CA LEU A 373 -14.69 11.65 -1.32
C LEU A 373 -15.11 11.42 0.14
N LEU A 374 -14.29 11.82 1.10
CA LEU A 374 -14.62 11.75 2.53
C LEU A 374 -15.82 12.64 2.93
N THR A 375 -16.21 13.60 2.10
CA THR A 375 -17.30 14.54 2.37
C THR A 375 -18.52 14.36 1.47
N CYS A 376 -18.39 13.51 0.42
CA CYS A 376 -19.51 13.20 -0.47
C CYS A 376 -20.60 12.41 0.26
N SER A 377 -21.85 12.84 0.09
CA SER A 377 -23.02 12.04 0.46
C SER A 377 -23.34 10.97 -0.61
N ASP A 378 -24.18 9.99 -0.27
CA ASP A 378 -24.68 9.01 -1.26
C ASP A 378 -25.40 9.73 -2.42
N GLU A 379 -26.11 10.82 -2.12
CA GLU A 379 -26.81 11.62 -3.14
C GLU A 379 -25.83 12.37 -4.05
N ASP A 380 -24.69 12.85 -3.55
CA ASP A 380 -23.65 13.48 -4.38
C ASP A 380 -23.00 12.47 -5.31
N LEU A 381 -22.71 11.27 -4.80
CA LEU A 381 -22.14 10.17 -5.58
C LEU A 381 -23.12 9.71 -6.68
N ASN A 382 -24.40 9.46 -6.34
CA ASN A 382 -25.43 9.12 -7.30
C ASN A 382 -25.57 10.18 -8.39
N TYR A 383 -25.65 11.46 -7.98
CA TYR A 383 -25.79 12.58 -8.91
C TYR A 383 -24.55 12.72 -9.80
N GLY A 384 -23.35 12.63 -9.20
CA GLY A 384 -22.09 12.76 -9.91
C GLY A 384 -21.92 11.70 -11.00
N MET A 385 -22.24 10.45 -10.69
CA MET A 385 -22.16 9.33 -11.64
C MET A 385 -23.28 9.41 -12.69
N LYS A 386 -24.55 9.56 -12.29
CA LYS A 386 -25.70 9.60 -13.19
C LYS A 386 -25.64 10.73 -14.23
N TYR A 387 -25.12 11.88 -13.84
CA TYR A 387 -25.04 13.06 -14.71
C TYR A 387 -23.63 13.29 -15.27
N GLU A 388 -22.73 12.31 -15.12
CA GLU A 388 -21.38 12.35 -15.68
C GLU A 388 -20.57 13.59 -15.24
N LEU A 389 -20.77 14.06 -13.98
CA LEU A 389 -19.91 15.08 -13.40
C LEU A 389 -18.48 14.52 -13.16
N LEU A 390 -18.40 13.22 -12.91
CA LEU A 390 -17.23 12.36 -13.06
C LEU A 390 -17.57 11.28 -14.08
N THR A 391 -16.69 10.97 -14.98
CA THR A 391 -16.86 9.95 -16.03
C THR A 391 -15.95 8.75 -15.79
N GLU A 392 -16.19 7.66 -16.49
CA GLU A 392 -15.30 6.49 -16.51
C GLU A 392 -13.89 6.88 -16.98
N GLU A 393 -13.78 7.77 -17.97
CA GLU A 393 -12.51 8.31 -18.46
C GLU A 393 -11.79 9.13 -17.38
N ASP A 394 -12.51 9.91 -16.57
CA ASP A 394 -11.93 10.64 -15.44
C ASP A 394 -11.36 9.69 -14.39
N VAL A 395 -12.06 8.59 -14.08
CA VAL A 395 -11.59 7.53 -13.17
C VAL A 395 -10.37 6.83 -13.76
N LEU A 396 -10.39 6.54 -15.07
CA LEU A 396 -9.28 5.93 -15.78
C LEU A 396 -8.02 6.83 -15.73
N LYS A 397 -8.13 8.09 -16.12
CA LYS A 397 -7.04 9.07 -16.10
C LYS A 397 -6.47 9.26 -14.68
N ALA A 398 -7.34 9.38 -13.69
CA ALA A 398 -6.91 9.43 -12.29
C ALA A 398 -6.15 8.14 -11.91
N GLY A 399 -6.65 6.99 -12.32
CA GLY A 399 -6.02 5.69 -12.14
C GLY A 399 -4.66 5.58 -12.82
N LEU A 400 -4.48 6.12 -14.01
CA LEU A 400 -3.20 6.15 -14.75
C LEU A 400 -2.23 7.23 -14.23
N GLY A 401 -2.71 8.21 -13.48
CA GLY A 401 -1.90 9.34 -12.98
C GLY A 401 -1.75 10.47 -13.99
N GLU A 402 -2.53 10.47 -15.05
CA GLU A 402 -2.55 11.53 -16.04
C GLU A 402 -3.05 12.86 -15.47
N GLU A 403 -2.76 13.95 -16.17
CA GLU A 403 -3.26 15.26 -15.78
C GLU A 403 -4.77 15.34 -16.03
N PHE A 404 -5.49 15.74 -15.00
CA PHE A 404 -6.92 15.88 -15.06
C PHE A 404 -7.25 17.28 -15.63
N HIS A 405 -7.66 17.32 -16.89
CA HIS A 405 -8.12 18.54 -17.54
C HIS A 405 -9.62 18.48 -17.80
N LEU A 406 -10.39 19.29 -17.08
CA LEU A 406 -11.77 19.56 -17.50
C LEU A 406 -11.72 20.36 -18.80
N ASN A 407 -12.00 19.72 -19.94
CA ASN A 407 -12.07 20.37 -21.24
C ASN A 407 -13.20 21.42 -21.21
N ILE A 408 -12.97 22.64 -21.78
CA ILE A 408 -13.90 23.77 -21.68
C ILE A 408 -15.29 23.41 -22.23
N THR A 409 -15.38 22.65 -23.31
CA THR A 409 -16.65 22.20 -23.92
C THR A 409 -17.39 21.17 -23.07
N GLU A 410 -16.65 20.23 -22.47
CA GLU A 410 -17.20 19.26 -21.50
C GLU A 410 -17.56 19.94 -20.18
N THR A 411 -16.75 20.91 -19.75
CA THR A 411 -17.03 21.74 -18.57
C THR A 411 -18.37 22.46 -18.71
N ALA A 412 -18.71 23.01 -19.89
CA ALA A 412 -20.00 23.66 -20.12
C ALA A 412 -21.17 22.68 -19.97
N LYS A 413 -21.07 21.45 -20.55
CA LYS A 413 -22.06 20.39 -20.34
C LYS A 413 -22.18 19.95 -18.89
N ARG A 414 -21.06 19.77 -18.21
CA ARG A 414 -21.00 19.39 -16.78
C ARG A 414 -21.58 20.50 -15.89
N VAL A 415 -21.27 21.77 -16.17
CA VAL A 415 -21.87 22.92 -15.47
C VAL A 415 -23.37 22.93 -15.61
N PHE A 416 -23.90 22.73 -16.83
CA PHE A 416 -25.35 22.71 -17.05
C PHE A 416 -26.02 21.54 -16.32
N LYS A 417 -25.46 20.34 -16.41
CA LYS A 417 -25.91 19.15 -15.67
C LYS A 417 -25.79 19.34 -14.15
N GLY A 418 -24.77 20.05 -13.69
CA GLY A 418 -24.45 20.27 -12.27
C GLY A 418 -25.26 21.35 -11.55
N LEU A 419 -26.10 22.13 -12.24
CA LEU A 419 -26.83 23.29 -11.65
C LEU A 419 -27.69 22.92 -10.43
N ARG A 420 -28.20 21.70 -10.34
CA ARG A 420 -28.98 21.23 -9.18
C ARG A 420 -28.11 20.90 -7.95
N ARG A 421 -26.79 20.68 -8.14
CA ARG A 421 -25.79 20.36 -7.12
C ARG A 421 -24.56 21.27 -7.26
N ILE A 422 -24.82 22.58 -7.35
CA ILE A 422 -23.78 23.60 -7.61
C ILE A 422 -22.62 23.54 -6.59
N ARG A 423 -22.93 23.22 -5.34
CA ARG A 423 -21.92 23.05 -4.29
C ARG A 423 -20.96 21.92 -4.62
N PHE A 424 -21.47 20.75 -4.99
CA PHE A 424 -20.66 19.58 -5.35
C PHE A 424 -19.83 19.85 -6.61
N LEU A 425 -20.40 20.50 -7.63
CA LEU A 425 -19.66 20.91 -8.82
C LEU A 425 -18.52 21.87 -8.48
N ASN A 426 -18.72 22.82 -7.60
CA ASN A 426 -17.68 23.72 -7.15
C ASN A 426 -16.59 22.98 -6.36
N GLN A 427 -16.94 22.03 -5.50
CA GLN A 427 -15.97 21.18 -4.81
C GLN A 427 -15.12 20.36 -5.78
N LEU A 428 -15.73 19.78 -6.82
CA LEU A 428 -14.98 19.07 -7.88
C LEU A 428 -13.97 19.99 -8.58
N ARG A 429 -14.36 21.22 -8.96
CA ARG A 429 -13.45 22.20 -9.59
C ARG A 429 -12.29 22.58 -8.66
N VAL A 430 -12.58 22.84 -7.39
CA VAL A 430 -11.56 23.15 -6.37
C VAL A 430 -10.61 21.97 -6.21
N THR A 431 -11.14 20.75 -6.17
CA THR A 431 -10.35 19.52 -6.04
C THR A 431 -9.38 19.35 -7.21
N VAL A 432 -9.85 19.47 -8.46
CA VAL A 432 -8.99 19.36 -9.64
C VAL A 432 -7.86 20.41 -9.62
N ASN A 433 -8.18 21.65 -9.29
CA ASN A 433 -7.16 22.71 -9.18
C ASN A 433 -6.11 22.40 -8.10
N LEU A 434 -6.55 21.89 -6.93
CA LEU A 434 -5.64 21.50 -5.85
C LEU A 434 -4.81 20.26 -6.21
N MET A 435 -5.41 19.26 -6.85
CA MET A 435 -4.68 18.10 -7.36
C MET A 435 -3.52 18.50 -8.29
N ASN A 436 -3.79 19.42 -9.23
CA ASN A 436 -2.77 19.91 -10.17
C ASN A 436 -1.68 20.72 -9.44
N LYS A 437 -2.04 21.58 -8.47
CA LYS A 437 -1.05 22.29 -7.63
C LYS A 437 -0.16 21.32 -6.85
N VAL A 438 -0.76 20.30 -6.21
CA VAL A 438 -0.02 19.29 -5.45
C VAL A 438 0.88 18.47 -6.37
N LYS A 439 0.38 18.02 -7.54
CA LYS A 439 1.19 17.28 -8.50
C LYS A 439 2.39 18.14 -8.99
N ALA A 440 2.18 19.42 -9.31
CA ALA A 440 3.26 20.32 -9.71
C ALA A 440 4.33 20.45 -8.61
N HIS A 441 3.89 20.66 -7.36
CA HIS A 441 4.79 20.76 -6.21
C HIS A 441 5.58 19.45 -5.98
N TYR A 442 4.96 18.27 -6.12
CA TYR A 442 5.64 16.98 -5.97
C TYR A 442 6.60 16.66 -7.14
N LYS A 443 6.38 17.18 -8.35
CA LYS A 443 7.35 17.10 -9.46
C LYS A 443 8.65 17.83 -9.13
N ASP A 444 8.59 18.87 -8.30
CA ASP A 444 9.75 19.65 -7.83
C ASP A 444 10.30 19.13 -6.49
N TYR A 445 10.19 17.82 -6.24
CA TYR A 445 10.73 17.19 -5.03
C TYR A 445 12.23 17.48 -4.87
N PRO A 446 12.72 17.84 -3.67
CA PRO A 446 14.12 18.25 -3.46
C PRO A 446 15.11 17.16 -3.87
N ARG A 447 16.13 17.56 -4.62
CA ARG A 447 17.19 16.65 -5.09
C ARG A 447 18.16 16.23 -3.97
N THR A 448 18.17 16.96 -2.86
CA THR A 448 18.99 16.68 -1.67
C THR A 448 18.21 17.01 -0.39
N PRO A 449 18.60 16.47 0.79
CA PRO A 449 17.96 16.80 2.05
C PRO A 449 17.95 18.30 2.38
N LYS A 450 18.91 19.06 1.91
CA LYS A 450 19.07 20.50 2.22
C LYS A 450 17.84 21.36 1.84
N GLY A 451 17.12 21.00 0.78
CA GLY A 451 15.91 21.71 0.34
C GLY A 451 14.62 21.22 0.98
N PHE A 452 14.68 20.14 1.73
CA PHE A 452 13.49 19.38 2.15
C PHE A 452 12.61 20.15 3.12
N GLU A 453 13.16 20.84 4.11
CA GLU A 453 12.34 21.51 5.12
C GLU A 453 11.42 22.60 4.51
N LYS A 454 11.94 23.38 3.57
CA LYS A 454 11.13 24.37 2.84
C LYS A 454 10.03 23.69 2.04
N TRP A 455 10.38 22.65 1.28
CA TRP A 455 9.43 21.88 0.47
C TRP A 455 8.33 21.23 1.35
N ARG A 456 8.68 20.69 2.51
CA ARG A 456 7.74 20.12 3.48
C ARG A 456 6.75 21.15 4.01
N MET A 457 7.22 22.35 4.38
CA MET A 457 6.35 23.43 4.82
C MET A 457 5.33 23.85 3.74
N GLU A 458 5.76 23.88 2.47
CA GLU A 458 4.89 24.15 1.33
C GLU A 458 3.88 23.01 1.13
N THR A 459 4.29 21.75 1.27
CA THR A 459 3.40 20.57 1.24
C THR A 459 2.33 20.68 2.33
N GLU A 460 2.72 20.96 3.56
CA GLU A 460 1.79 21.14 4.69
C GLU A 460 0.80 22.26 4.43
N ALA A 461 1.24 23.38 3.84
CA ALA A 461 0.37 24.49 3.47
C ALA A 461 -0.66 24.10 2.40
N LEU A 462 -0.25 23.37 1.36
CA LEU A 462 -1.13 22.87 0.30
C LEU A 462 -2.20 21.91 0.85
N PHE A 463 -1.82 20.97 1.70
CA PHE A 463 -2.77 20.03 2.30
C PHE A 463 -3.67 20.70 3.37
N ARG A 464 -3.19 21.73 4.06
CA ARG A 464 -4.04 22.56 4.93
C ARG A 464 -5.06 23.32 4.09
N GLU A 465 -4.66 23.93 2.97
CA GLU A 465 -5.59 24.57 2.02
C GLU A 465 -6.64 23.57 1.51
N ALA A 466 -6.21 22.35 1.16
CA ALA A 466 -7.13 21.32 0.67
C ALA A 466 -8.15 20.89 1.75
N ARG A 467 -7.72 20.65 2.97
CA ARG A 467 -8.61 20.30 4.09
C ARG A 467 -9.61 21.42 4.39
N SER A 468 -9.15 22.67 4.48
CA SER A 468 -10.03 23.82 4.74
C SER A 468 -11.10 24.02 3.65
N LYS A 469 -10.75 23.79 2.38
CA LYS A 469 -11.70 23.99 1.27
C LYS A 469 -12.62 22.81 1.00
N LEU A 470 -12.23 21.59 1.36
CA LEU A 470 -12.96 20.38 1.01
C LEU A 470 -13.65 19.72 2.20
N ILE A 471 -13.12 19.86 3.42
CA ILE A 471 -13.61 19.15 4.61
C ILE A 471 -14.31 20.10 5.60
N GLU A 472 -13.78 21.30 5.80
CA GLU A 472 -14.32 22.35 6.67
C GLU A 472 -15.29 23.29 5.89
#